data_a4ff36d0ca83e40fcab47f2af3e6c376
#
_entry.id   a4ff36d0ca83e40fcab47f2af3e6c376
#
_cell.length_a   1.000
_cell.length_b   1.000
_cell.length_c   1.000
_cell.angle_alpha   90.00
_cell.angle_beta   90.00
_cell.angle_gamma   90.00
#
_symmetry.space_group_name_H-M   'P 1'
#
loop_
_entity.id
_entity.type
_entity.pdbx_description
1 polymer ?
#
loop_
_entity_poly.entity_id
_entity_poly.type
_entity_poly.pdbx_seq_one_letter_code
_entity_poly.pdbx_strand_id
1 'polypeptide(L)'
;GFRLWDLVMPLFLFMSGVTMPFSLPKYLEQNGNRSLWQRILKRFIILYALGILVQGNILALDPKAIYLYSNTLQAIAVGYLLTVPLTIYLKPKWQIVSIIVLLIIYTIPMTLFGDWSPQGNFGCKVDKLILGRFRDMTTIDPDGNIVFCPWFDYTYIWSSLTFCCTVAMGSLCGSFIKARKDDGSKTTLTLLIIGISLVTLGLIW
;
A
#
# COMPACT_ATOMS: atom_id res chain seq x y z
N GLY A 1 -7.63 -12.11 -17.17
CA GLY A 1 -7.81 -10.79 -17.77
C GLY A 1 -8.13 -9.77 -16.71
N PHE A 2 -7.78 -8.51 -16.92
CA PHE A 2 -8.03 -7.37 -16.03
C PHE A 2 -9.54 -7.22 -15.74
N ARG A 3 -9.89 -7.12 -14.46
CA ARG A 3 -11.27 -6.94 -13.98
C ARG A 3 -11.40 -5.64 -13.21
N LEU A 4 -12.59 -5.06 -13.20
CA LEU A 4 -12.86 -3.79 -12.50
C LEU A 4 -12.57 -3.87 -11.00
N TRP A 5 -12.71 -5.05 -10.42
CA TRP A 5 -12.35 -5.34 -9.02
C TRP A 5 -10.88 -5.12 -8.69
N ASP A 6 -10.00 -5.33 -9.67
CA ASP A 6 -8.56 -5.19 -9.50
C ASP A 6 -8.14 -3.73 -9.27
N LEU A 7 -9.00 -2.77 -9.68
CA LEU A 7 -8.79 -1.33 -9.47
C LEU A 7 -9.17 -0.85 -8.07
N VAL A 8 -10.01 -1.57 -7.35
CA VAL A 8 -10.59 -1.09 -6.08
C VAL A 8 -9.51 -0.82 -5.06
N MET A 9 -8.62 -1.77 -4.83
CA MET A 9 -7.53 -1.62 -3.86
C MET A 9 -6.55 -0.49 -4.23
N PRO A 10 -5.99 -0.44 -5.46
CA PRO A 10 -5.12 0.67 -5.86
C PRO A 10 -5.79 2.03 -5.79
N LEU A 11 -7.09 2.12 -6.11
CA LEU A 11 -7.86 3.35 -6.04
C LEU A 11 -7.96 3.86 -4.59
N PHE A 12 -8.28 2.99 -3.63
CA PHE A 12 -8.34 3.37 -2.22
C PHE A 12 -6.97 3.81 -1.68
N LEU A 13 -5.89 3.12 -2.06
CA LEU A 13 -4.52 3.51 -1.73
C LEU A 13 -4.21 4.90 -2.28
N PHE A 14 -4.47 5.13 -3.56
CA PHE A 14 -4.23 6.41 -4.23
C PHE A 14 -5.04 7.54 -3.58
N MET A 15 -6.34 7.34 -3.36
CA MET A 15 -7.22 8.33 -2.73
C MET A 15 -6.80 8.68 -1.29
N SER A 16 -6.30 7.70 -0.53
CA SER A 16 -5.74 7.96 0.80
C SER A 16 -4.54 8.92 0.73
N GLY A 17 -3.73 8.80 -0.33
CA GLY A 17 -2.62 9.70 -0.63
C GLY A 17 -3.06 11.11 -1.01
N VAL A 18 -4.06 11.24 -1.91
CA VAL A 18 -4.57 12.55 -2.38
C VAL A 18 -4.97 13.46 -1.24
N THR A 19 -5.50 12.90 -0.16
CA THR A 19 -5.96 13.69 1.01
C THR A 19 -4.82 14.20 1.91
N MET A 20 -3.63 13.59 1.85
CA MET A 20 -2.51 13.91 2.74
C MET A 20 -2.05 15.37 2.67
N PRO A 21 -1.78 15.98 1.49
CA PRO A 21 -1.29 17.35 1.40
C PRO A 21 -2.26 18.41 1.93
N PHE A 22 -3.53 18.06 2.04
CA PHE A 22 -4.56 18.95 2.58
C PHE A 22 -4.64 18.85 4.11
N SER A 23 -4.48 17.66 4.66
CA SER A 23 -4.72 17.39 6.09
C SER A 23 -3.46 17.47 6.95
N LEU A 24 -2.33 16.92 6.49
CA LEU A 24 -1.14 16.78 7.32
C LEU A 24 -0.45 18.11 7.65
N PRO A 25 -0.17 19.03 6.68
CA PRO A 25 0.50 20.29 6.99
C PRO A 25 -0.33 21.16 7.94
N LYS A 26 -1.64 21.27 7.67
CA LYS A 26 -2.54 22.05 8.53
C LYS A 26 -2.55 21.53 9.96
N TYR A 27 -2.57 20.20 10.13
CA TYR A 27 -2.57 19.61 11.47
C TYR A 27 -1.22 19.78 12.17
N LEU A 28 -0.12 19.69 11.43
CA LEU A 28 1.24 19.90 11.94
C LEU A 28 1.42 21.32 12.47
N GLU A 29 0.96 22.33 11.72
CA GLU A 29 1.02 23.74 12.12
C GLU A 29 0.20 24.02 13.39
N GLN A 30 -0.97 23.40 13.54
CA GLN A 30 -1.87 23.64 14.67
C GLN A 30 -1.50 22.90 15.94
N ASN A 31 -0.96 21.68 15.85
CA ASN A 31 -0.83 20.75 16.98
C ASN A 31 0.59 20.25 17.22
N GLY A 32 1.54 20.61 16.37
CA GLY A 32 2.93 20.19 16.46
C GLY A 32 3.18 18.73 16.01
N ASN A 33 4.46 18.40 15.91
CA ASN A 33 4.91 17.13 15.34
C ASN A 33 4.51 15.90 16.18
N ARG A 34 4.61 16.00 17.50
CA ARG A 34 4.28 14.88 18.42
C ARG A 34 2.81 14.48 18.30
N SER A 35 1.91 15.46 18.28
CA SER A 35 0.46 15.23 18.15
C SER A 35 0.11 14.67 16.77
N LEU A 36 0.80 15.11 15.71
CA LEU A 36 0.64 14.58 14.37
C LEU A 36 0.97 13.07 14.33
N TRP A 37 2.13 12.67 14.86
CA TRP A 37 2.53 11.26 14.87
C TRP A 37 1.61 10.39 15.74
N GLN A 38 1.11 10.89 16.85
CA GLN A 38 0.10 10.18 17.65
C GLN A 38 -1.19 9.93 16.85
N ARG A 39 -1.65 10.94 16.10
CA ARG A 39 -2.83 10.81 15.22
C ARG A 39 -2.61 9.79 14.11
N ILE A 40 -1.44 9.83 13.46
CA ILE A 40 -1.06 8.89 12.39
C ILE A 40 -1.02 7.47 12.94
N LEU A 41 -0.34 7.26 14.06
CA LEU A 41 -0.21 5.95 14.67
C LEU A 41 -1.57 5.42 15.15
N LYS A 42 -2.42 6.26 15.74
CA LYS A 42 -3.79 5.89 16.12
C LYS A 42 -4.59 5.44 14.89
N ARG A 43 -4.52 6.19 13.77
CA ARG A 43 -5.19 5.80 12.52
C ARG A 43 -4.66 4.48 11.99
N PHE A 44 -3.34 4.29 11.98
CA PHE A 44 -2.71 3.04 11.58
C PHE A 44 -3.21 1.86 12.41
N ILE A 45 -3.17 1.97 13.74
CA ILE A 45 -3.60 0.90 14.66
C ILE A 45 -5.07 0.57 14.45
N ILE A 46 -5.95 1.57 14.34
CA ILE A 46 -7.38 1.35 14.13
C ILE A 46 -7.64 0.64 12.80
N LEU A 47 -7.06 1.12 11.70
CA LEU A 47 -7.25 0.49 10.39
C LEU A 47 -6.68 -0.92 10.32
N TYR A 48 -5.51 -1.12 10.93
CA TYR A 48 -4.86 -2.43 10.97
C TYR A 48 -5.67 -3.42 11.80
N ALA A 49 -6.15 -3.02 12.98
CA ALA A 49 -7.00 -3.84 13.84
C ALA A 49 -8.34 -4.17 13.18
N LEU A 50 -8.98 -3.19 12.52
CA LEU A 50 -10.20 -3.44 11.75
C LEU A 50 -9.95 -4.44 10.60
N GLY A 51 -8.81 -4.34 9.93
CA GLY A 51 -8.43 -5.33 8.90
C GLY A 51 -8.32 -6.74 9.47
N ILE A 52 -7.69 -6.91 10.63
CA ILE A 52 -7.62 -8.22 11.31
C ILE A 52 -9.02 -8.70 11.71
N LEU A 53 -9.91 -7.84 12.19
CA LEU A 53 -11.28 -8.20 12.56
C LEU A 53 -12.09 -8.67 11.35
N VAL A 54 -11.93 -8.01 10.20
CA VAL A 54 -12.73 -8.30 9.00
C VAL A 54 -12.28 -9.59 8.29
N GLN A 55 -10.98 -9.81 8.17
CA GLN A 55 -10.44 -10.92 7.37
C GLN A 55 -9.40 -11.77 8.12
N GLY A 56 -8.94 -11.34 9.28
CA GLY A 56 -7.95 -12.06 10.09
C GLY A 56 -8.50 -13.32 10.80
N ASN A 57 -9.77 -13.65 10.56
CA ASN A 57 -10.44 -14.82 11.09
C ASN A 57 -10.48 -14.93 12.63
N ILE A 58 -10.28 -13.80 13.33
CA ILE A 58 -10.30 -13.78 14.81
C ILE A 58 -11.65 -14.17 15.36
N LEU A 59 -12.74 -13.79 14.68
CA LEU A 59 -14.12 -14.08 15.12
C LEU A 59 -14.48 -15.57 15.04
N ALA A 60 -13.72 -16.37 14.29
CA ALA A 60 -13.89 -17.82 14.27
C ALA A 60 -13.39 -18.51 15.54
N LEU A 61 -12.70 -17.77 16.45
CA LEU A 61 -12.12 -18.28 17.71
C LEU A 61 -11.21 -19.50 17.53
N ASP A 62 -10.70 -19.71 16.31
CA ASP A 62 -9.72 -20.75 16.01
C ASP A 62 -8.30 -20.17 15.99
N PRO A 63 -7.47 -20.44 17.01
CA PRO A 63 -6.11 -19.92 17.06
C PRO A 63 -5.22 -20.41 15.91
N LYS A 64 -5.62 -21.50 15.23
CA LYS A 64 -4.86 -22.09 14.12
C LYS A 64 -5.07 -21.36 12.79
N ALA A 65 -6.13 -20.56 12.68
CA ALA A 65 -6.54 -19.87 11.46
C ALA A 65 -6.54 -18.34 11.60
N ILE A 66 -5.66 -17.79 12.42
CA ILE A 66 -5.52 -16.33 12.57
C ILE A 66 -4.54 -15.79 11.52
N TYR A 67 -4.98 -14.80 10.76
CA TYR A 67 -4.17 -14.11 9.74
C TYR A 67 -3.84 -12.70 10.18
N LEU A 68 -2.56 -12.32 10.11
CA LEU A 68 -2.10 -11.02 10.59
C LEU A 68 -2.08 -9.94 9.50
N TYR A 69 -1.81 -10.31 8.25
CA TYR A 69 -1.79 -9.37 7.15
C TYR A 69 -2.45 -9.99 5.91
N SER A 70 -3.72 -9.65 5.69
CA SER A 70 -4.58 -10.32 4.71
C SER A 70 -5.55 -9.39 3.99
N ASN A 71 -5.54 -8.07 4.30
CA ASN A 71 -6.65 -7.20 3.94
C ASN A 71 -6.20 -5.87 3.33
N THR A 72 -7.04 -5.32 2.44
CA THR A 72 -6.87 -4.00 1.84
C THR A 72 -6.78 -2.87 2.88
N LEU A 73 -7.52 -2.95 4.00
CA LEU A 73 -7.45 -1.95 5.07
C LEU A 73 -6.06 -1.88 5.70
N GLN A 74 -5.41 -3.02 5.88
CA GLN A 74 -4.05 -3.12 6.39
C GLN A 74 -3.04 -2.59 5.36
N ALA A 75 -3.23 -2.91 4.07
CA ALA A 75 -2.41 -2.37 3.00
C ALA A 75 -2.49 -0.83 2.93
N ILE A 76 -3.71 -0.26 3.08
CA ILE A 76 -3.91 1.19 3.18
C ILE A 76 -3.21 1.75 4.42
N ALA A 77 -3.35 1.10 5.57
CA ALA A 77 -2.72 1.54 6.81
C ALA A 77 -1.19 1.59 6.70
N VAL A 78 -0.57 0.53 6.18
CA VAL A 78 0.88 0.44 5.97
C VAL A 78 1.36 1.42 4.91
N GLY A 79 0.71 1.46 3.74
CA GLY A 79 1.04 2.38 2.66
C GLY A 79 0.93 3.84 3.11
N TYR A 80 -0.11 4.19 3.87
CA TYR A 80 -0.29 5.50 4.48
C TYR A 80 0.87 5.83 5.44
N LEU A 81 1.16 4.93 6.39
CA LEU A 81 2.22 5.14 7.39
C LEU A 81 3.58 5.38 6.74
N LEU A 82 3.94 4.57 5.74
CA LEU A 82 5.21 4.69 5.02
C LEU A 82 5.29 5.97 4.17
N THR A 83 4.16 6.47 3.66
CA THR A 83 4.13 7.67 2.80
C THR A 83 4.15 8.97 3.59
N VAL A 84 3.66 8.99 4.83
CA VAL A 84 3.61 10.20 5.65
C VAL A 84 4.95 10.93 5.73
N PRO A 85 6.08 10.29 6.07
CA PRO A 85 7.37 10.99 6.11
C PRO A 85 7.78 11.55 4.76
N LEU A 86 7.48 10.86 3.66
CA LEU A 86 7.76 11.36 2.31
C LEU A 86 6.98 12.65 2.02
N THR A 87 5.70 12.67 2.42
CA THR A 87 4.82 13.84 2.18
C THR A 87 5.18 15.04 3.03
N ILE A 88 5.60 14.83 4.29
CA ILE A 88 5.88 15.93 5.23
C ILE A 88 7.28 16.50 5.04
N TYR A 89 8.29 15.64 4.90
CA TYR A 89 9.69 16.06 4.94
C TYR A 89 10.33 16.26 3.57
N LEU A 90 9.76 15.70 2.50
CA LEU A 90 10.35 15.77 1.18
C LEU A 90 9.59 16.73 0.25
N LYS A 91 10.35 17.52 -0.51
CA LYS A 91 9.82 18.31 -1.63
C LYS A 91 9.29 17.37 -2.73
N PRO A 92 8.31 17.77 -3.56
CA PRO A 92 7.70 16.91 -4.58
C PRO A 92 8.69 16.19 -5.49
N LYS A 93 9.79 16.86 -5.90
CA LYS A 93 10.84 16.23 -6.71
C LYS A 93 11.51 15.05 -6.02
N TRP A 94 11.75 15.14 -4.70
CA TRP A 94 12.35 14.06 -3.92
C TRP A 94 11.35 12.93 -3.62
N GLN A 95 10.07 13.25 -3.55
CA GLN A 95 9.01 12.22 -3.48
C GLN A 95 9.00 11.37 -4.76
N ILE A 96 9.13 11.98 -5.95
CA ILE A 96 9.26 11.25 -7.22
C ILE A 96 10.51 10.34 -7.21
N VAL A 97 11.64 10.86 -6.79
CA VAL A 97 12.88 10.07 -6.67
C VAL A 97 12.67 8.90 -5.71
N SER A 98 12.03 9.12 -4.56
CA SER A 98 11.73 8.06 -3.58
C SER A 98 10.83 6.98 -4.17
N ILE A 99 9.82 7.33 -4.95
CA ILE A 99 8.96 6.36 -5.64
C ILE A 99 9.79 5.50 -6.58
N ILE A 100 10.65 6.11 -7.41
CA ILE A 100 11.51 5.39 -8.36
C ILE A 100 12.45 4.44 -7.60
N VAL A 101 13.09 4.92 -6.53
CA VAL A 101 13.99 4.11 -5.70
C VAL A 101 13.24 2.93 -5.07
N LEU A 102 12.05 3.15 -4.51
CA LEU A 102 11.23 2.08 -3.93
C LEU A 102 10.82 1.04 -4.97
N LEU A 103 10.46 1.46 -6.19
CA LEU A 103 10.15 0.53 -7.28
C LEU A 103 11.38 -0.28 -7.70
N ILE A 104 12.56 0.34 -7.76
CA ILE A 104 13.81 -0.37 -8.04
C ILE A 104 14.11 -1.39 -6.93
N ILE A 105 14.01 -0.99 -5.66
CA ILE A 105 14.18 -1.88 -4.51
C ILE A 105 13.17 -3.04 -4.55
N TYR A 106 11.95 -2.79 -4.98
CA TYR A 106 10.95 -3.84 -5.14
C TYR A 106 11.30 -4.81 -6.27
N THR A 107 11.66 -4.28 -7.43
CA THR A 107 11.84 -5.07 -8.67
C THR A 107 13.11 -5.91 -8.65
N ILE A 108 14.24 -5.37 -8.16
CA ILE A 108 15.54 -6.09 -8.19
C ILE A 108 15.45 -7.45 -7.48
N PRO A 109 14.98 -7.57 -6.23
CA PRO A 109 14.88 -8.88 -5.60
C PRO A 109 13.83 -9.80 -6.25
N MET A 110 12.76 -9.24 -6.81
CA MET A 110 11.76 -10.02 -7.55
C MET A 110 12.35 -10.70 -8.76
N THR A 111 13.26 -10.03 -9.49
CA THR A 111 13.92 -10.56 -10.68
C THR A 111 15.12 -11.47 -10.38
N LEU A 112 15.88 -11.18 -9.31
CA LEU A 112 17.11 -11.91 -9.00
C LEU A 112 16.88 -13.15 -8.12
N PHE A 113 15.92 -13.09 -7.19
CA PHE A 113 15.72 -14.13 -6.17
C PHE A 113 14.34 -14.81 -6.25
N GLY A 114 13.50 -14.42 -7.20
CA GLY A 114 12.21 -15.00 -7.47
C GLY A 114 12.04 -15.37 -8.94
N ASP A 115 11.02 -16.12 -9.22
CA ASP A 115 10.42 -16.21 -10.54
C ASP A 115 9.10 -15.41 -10.55
N TRP A 116 8.57 -15.13 -11.73
CA TRP A 116 7.31 -14.39 -11.85
C TRP A 116 6.08 -15.28 -11.67
N SER A 117 6.27 -16.50 -11.15
CA SER A 117 5.16 -17.38 -10.79
C SER A 117 4.52 -16.94 -9.45
N PRO A 118 3.23 -17.23 -9.24
CA PRO A 118 2.54 -16.88 -8.00
C PRO A 118 3.22 -17.43 -6.74
N GLN A 119 3.83 -18.59 -6.82
CA GLN A 119 4.41 -19.29 -5.67
C GLN A 119 5.92 -19.10 -5.50
N GLY A 120 6.64 -18.89 -6.61
CA GLY A 120 8.09 -18.76 -6.62
C GLY A 120 8.58 -17.32 -6.52
N ASN A 121 7.69 -16.33 -6.54
CA ASN A 121 8.07 -14.94 -6.44
C ASN A 121 8.69 -14.60 -5.08
N PHE A 122 9.61 -13.62 -5.11
CA PHE A 122 10.34 -13.21 -3.91
C PHE A 122 9.41 -12.72 -2.78
N GLY A 123 8.34 -11.98 -3.11
CA GLY A 123 7.36 -11.50 -2.14
C GLY A 123 6.67 -12.64 -1.38
N CYS A 124 6.32 -13.72 -2.08
CA CYS A 124 5.76 -14.92 -1.44
C CYS A 124 6.76 -15.58 -0.48
N LYS A 125 8.05 -15.65 -0.85
CA LYS A 125 9.11 -16.17 0.04
C LYS A 125 9.25 -15.32 1.30
N VAL A 126 9.22 -14.00 1.17
CA VAL A 126 9.28 -13.04 2.29
C VAL A 126 8.06 -13.20 3.19
N ASP A 127 6.86 -13.28 2.63
CA ASP A 127 5.63 -13.45 3.40
C ASP A 127 5.63 -14.78 4.17
N LYS A 128 6.07 -15.88 3.54
CA LYS A 128 6.21 -17.18 4.22
C LYS A 128 7.22 -17.14 5.36
N LEU A 129 8.33 -16.41 5.16
CA LEU A 129 9.39 -16.30 6.17
C LEU A 129 8.96 -15.45 7.38
N ILE A 130 8.30 -14.30 7.14
CA ILE A 130 7.96 -13.33 8.19
C ILE A 130 6.64 -13.67 8.86
N LEU A 131 5.59 -13.95 8.09
CA LEU A 131 4.26 -14.24 8.62
C LEU A 131 4.12 -15.70 9.06
N GLY A 132 4.83 -16.62 8.38
CA GLY A 132 4.75 -18.05 8.69
C GLY A 132 3.29 -18.53 8.72
N ARG A 133 2.86 -19.08 9.85
CA ARG A 133 1.48 -19.57 10.06
C ARG A 133 0.42 -18.46 9.99
N PHE A 134 0.79 -17.23 10.22
CA PHE A 134 -0.12 -16.07 10.22
C PHE A 134 -0.34 -15.46 8.83
N ARG A 135 0.26 -16.06 7.80
CA ARG A 135 0.01 -15.70 6.41
C ARG A 135 -1.41 -16.14 6.04
N ASP A 136 -2.09 -15.30 5.26
CA ASP A 136 -3.44 -15.60 4.78
C ASP A 136 -3.50 -16.94 4.04
N MET A 137 -4.63 -17.66 4.16
CA MET A 137 -4.87 -18.98 3.57
C MET A 137 -3.82 -20.04 3.97
N THR A 138 -3.24 -19.92 5.17
CA THR A 138 -2.35 -20.93 5.76
C THR A 138 -3.16 -21.80 6.71
N THR A 139 -2.98 -23.11 6.63
CA THR A 139 -3.60 -24.09 7.53
C THR A 139 -2.54 -24.87 8.29
N ILE A 140 -2.93 -25.47 9.40
CA ILE A 140 -2.08 -26.41 10.15
C ILE A 140 -2.70 -27.79 10.01
N ASP A 141 -1.93 -28.73 9.47
CA ASP A 141 -2.37 -30.13 9.34
C ASP A 141 -2.47 -30.82 10.72
N PRO A 142 -3.07 -32.04 10.81
CA PRO A 142 -3.17 -32.79 12.05
C PRO A 142 -1.81 -33.10 12.71
N ASP A 143 -0.73 -33.15 11.90
CA ASP A 143 0.63 -33.44 12.35
C ASP A 143 1.35 -32.17 12.85
N GLY A 144 0.71 -31.01 12.80
CA GLY A 144 1.22 -29.73 13.27
C GLY A 144 2.09 -28.98 12.25
N ASN A 145 2.17 -29.45 11.00
CA ASN A 145 2.94 -28.78 9.96
C ASN A 145 2.16 -27.61 9.34
N ILE A 146 2.90 -26.57 8.94
CA ILE A 146 2.33 -25.40 8.26
C ILE A 146 2.13 -25.73 6.78
N VAL A 147 0.87 -25.72 6.34
CA VAL A 147 0.49 -25.95 4.94
C VAL A 147 0.09 -24.63 4.30
N PHE A 148 0.86 -24.19 3.31
CA PHE A 148 0.57 -23.00 2.53
C PHE A 148 -0.34 -23.35 1.35
N CYS A 149 -1.40 -22.55 1.17
CA CYS A 149 -2.33 -22.76 0.06
C CYS A 149 -1.64 -22.50 -1.30
N PRO A 150 -1.61 -23.48 -2.23
CA PRO A 150 -0.87 -23.36 -3.48
C PRO A 150 -1.47 -22.34 -4.47
N TRP A 151 -2.76 -22.05 -4.40
CA TRP A 151 -3.47 -21.12 -5.31
C TRP A 151 -3.57 -19.69 -4.76
N PHE A 152 -3.01 -19.42 -3.55
CA PHE A 152 -3.05 -18.10 -2.95
C PHE A 152 -1.84 -17.26 -3.39
N ASP A 153 -2.10 -16.28 -4.23
CA ASP A 153 -1.09 -15.51 -4.96
C ASP A 153 -0.78 -14.14 -4.36
N TYR A 154 -1.55 -13.72 -3.34
CA TYR A 154 -1.36 -12.39 -2.76
C TYR A 154 -0.14 -12.34 -1.84
N THR A 155 0.60 -11.22 -1.94
CA THR A 155 1.73 -10.89 -1.10
C THR A 155 1.52 -9.53 -0.46
N TYR A 156 1.95 -9.36 0.78
CA TYR A 156 1.68 -8.15 1.55
C TYR A 156 2.94 -7.46 2.05
N ILE A 157 3.85 -8.18 2.70
CA ILE A 157 5.03 -7.57 3.33
C ILE A 157 5.90 -6.87 2.27
N TRP A 158 6.33 -7.59 1.25
CA TRP A 158 7.17 -7.02 0.19
C TRP A 158 6.39 -6.03 -0.66
N SER A 159 5.14 -6.32 -0.95
CA SER A 159 4.22 -5.45 -1.70
C SER A 159 3.87 -4.15 -0.95
N SER A 160 4.14 -4.04 0.36
CA SER A 160 3.98 -2.79 1.10
C SER A 160 4.82 -1.64 0.51
N LEU A 161 5.93 -1.93 -0.16
CA LEU A 161 6.72 -0.93 -0.89
C LEU A 161 5.93 -0.33 -2.06
N THR A 162 5.23 -1.16 -2.83
CA THR A 162 4.38 -0.70 -3.94
C THR A 162 3.10 -0.02 -3.45
N PHE A 163 2.57 -0.44 -2.29
CA PHE A 163 1.46 0.28 -1.65
C PHE A 163 1.89 1.69 -1.25
N CYS A 164 3.09 1.85 -0.69
CA CYS A 164 3.68 3.16 -0.40
C CYS A 164 3.81 4.00 -1.68
N CYS A 165 4.30 3.42 -2.78
CA CYS A 165 4.41 4.13 -4.07
C CYS A 165 3.05 4.63 -4.56
N THR A 166 2.01 3.80 -4.51
CA THR A 166 0.66 4.17 -4.94
C THR A 166 0.08 5.31 -4.10
N VAL A 167 0.25 5.25 -2.78
CA VAL A 167 -0.16 6.34 -1.87
C VAL A 167 0.65 7.61 -2.12
N ALA A 168 1.96 7.49 -2.35
CA ALA A 168 2.84 8.64 -2.64
C ALA A 168 2.48 9.31 -3.98
N MET A 169 2.13 8.54 -5.02
CA MET A 169 1.60 9.08 -6.28
C MET A 169 0.30 9.87 -6.04
N GLY A 170 -0.60 9.35 -5.21
CA GLY A 170 -1.79 10.06 -4.77
C GLY A 170 -1.44 11.39 -4.06
N SER A 171 -0.45 11.37 -3.16
CA SER A 171 0.01 12.57 -2.45
C SER A 171 0.59 13.63 -3.39
N LEU A 172 1.36 13.23 -4.42
CA LEU A 172 1.84 14.14 -5.45
C LEU A 172 0.68 14.77 -6.23
N CYS A 173 -0.30 13.96 -6.63
CA CYS A 173 -1.52 14.44 -7.29
C CYS A 173 -2.28 15.45 -6.42
N GLY A 174 -2.48 15.13 -5.14
CA GLY A 174 -3.11 16.04 -4.17
C GLY A 174 -2.33 17.35 -3.99
N SER A 175 -1.00 17.29 -3.94
CA SER A 175 -0.13 18.46 -3.87
C SER A 175 -0.25 19.34 -5.12
N PHE A 176 -0.33 18.72 -6.29
CA PHE A 176 -0.52 19.42 -7.56
C PHE A 176 -1.89 20.12 -7.61
N ILE A 177 -2.96 19.45 -7.20
CA ILE A 177 -4.31 20.03 -7.11
C ILE A 177 -4.30 21.22 -6.14
N LYS A 178 -3.68 21.07 -4.97
CA LYS A 178 -3.57 22.12 -3.96
C LYS A 178 -2.84 23.36 -4.48
N ALA A 179 -1.76 23.17 -5.23
CA ALA A 179 -0.94 24.24 -5.79
C ALA A 179 -1.64 25.04 -6.90
N ARG A 180 -2.61 24.44 -7.60
CA ARG A 180 -3.33 25.04 -8.74
C ARG A 180 -4.81 25.28 -8.46
N LYS A 181 -5.14 25.62 -7.25
CA LYS A 181 -6.54 25.78 -6.78
C LYS A 181 -7.35 26.80 -7.61
N ASP A 182 -6.71 27.81 -8.15
CA ASP A 182 -7.36 28.93 -8.87
C ASP A 182 -7.64 28.64 -10.35
N ASP A 183 -7.07 27.55 -10.92
CA ASP A 183 -7.21 27.20 -12.35
C ASP A 183 -7.70 25.76 -12.51
N GLY A 184 -8.90 25.50 -12.02
CA GLY A 184 -9.47 24.15 -11.96
C GLY A 184 -9.56 23.43 -13.32
N SER A 185 -9.91 24.16 -14.40
CA SER A 185 -10.03 23.56 -15.73
C SER A 185 -8.70 23.06 -16.28
N LYS A 186 -7.63 23.86 -16.21
CA LYS A 186 -6.30 23.44 -16.65
C LYS A 186 -5.72 22.33 -15.76
N THR A 187 -6.00 22.38 -14.46
CA THR A 187 -5.57 21.33 -13.53
C THR A 187 -6.20 19.99 -13.89
N THR A 188 -7.51 19.96 -14.15
CA THR A 188 -8.23 18.74 -14.57
C THR A 188 -7.68 18.23 -15.91
N LEU A 189 -7.49 19.09 -16.91
CA LEU A 189 -6.94 18.69 -18.21
C LEU A 189 -5.52 18.10 -18.06
N THR A 190 -4.68 18.71 -17.26
CA THR A 190 -3.31 18.24 -17.04
C THR A 190 -3.32 16.85 -16.37
N LEU A 191 -4.15 16.65 -15.35
CA LEU A 191 -4.28 15.35 -14.68
C LEU A 191 -4.82 14.27 -15.62
N LEU A 192 -5.76 14.63 -16.48
CA LEU A 192 -6.31 13.73 -17.49
C LEU A 192 -5.25 13.30 -18.51
N ILE A 193 -4.45 14.23 -19.00
CA ILE A 193 -3.33 13.95 -19.93
C ILE A 193 -2.32 13.02 -19.27
N ILE A 194 -1.89 13.33 -18.04
CA ILE A 194 -0.95 12.50 -17.27
C ILE A 194 -1.53 11.10 -17.06
N GLY A 195 -2.80 11.00 -16.66
CA GLY A 195 -3.48 9.73 -16.44
C GLY A 195 -3.53 8.86 -17.70
N ILE A 196 -3.93 9.44 -18.84
CA ILE A 196 -3.95 8.73 -20.13
C ILE A 196 -2.54 8.30 -20.52
N SER A 197 -1.53 9.16 -20.34
CA SER A 197 -0.14 8.82 -20.66
C SER A 197 0.38 7.64 -19.83
N LEU A 198 0.05 7.58 -18.54
CA LEU A 198 0.44 6.48 -17.66
C LEU A 198 -0.29 5.17 -18.03
N VAL A 199 -1.57 5.26 -18.39
CA VAL A 199 -2.33 4.08 -18.86
C VAL A 199 -1.76 3.54 -20.17
N THR A 200 -1.49 4.41 -21.14
CA THR A 200 -0.87 3.99 -22.41
C THR A 200 0.50 3.36 -22.20
N LEU A 201 1.33 3.95 -21.34
CA LEU A 201 2.63 3.37 -20.99
C LEU A 201 2.48 1.97 -20.35
N GLY A 202 1.52 1.81 -19.45
CA GLY A 202 1.23 0.52 -18.81
C GLY A 202 0.65 -0.54 -19.75
N LEU A 203 -0.02 -0.13 -20.85
CA LEU A 203 -0.52 -1.06 -21.86
C LEU A 203 0.57 -1.51 -22.85
N ILE A 204 1.64 -0.72 -23.01
CA ILE A 204 2.79 -1.06 -23.86
C ILE A 204 3.76 -1.99 -23.13
N TRP A 205 3.83 -1.89 -21.81
CA TRP A 205 4.67 -2.71 -20.94
C TRP A 205 4.11 -4.14 -20.84
#